data_81d8292a623e271d2c10e3d1b8514b97
#
_entry.id   81d8292a623e271d2c10e3d1b8514b97
#
_cell.length_a   1.000
_cell.length_b   1.000
_cell.length_c   1.000
_cell.angle_alpha   90.00
_cell.angle_beta   90.00
_cell.angle_gamma   90.00
#
_symmetry.space_group_name_H-M   'P 1'
#
loop_
_entity.id
_entity.type
_entity.pdbx_description
1 polymer ?
#
loop_
_entity_poly.entity_id
_entity_poly.type
_entity_poly.pdbx_seq_one_letter_code
_entity_poly.pdbx_strand_id
1 'polypeptide(L)'
;MLKKITYQAAVLLLILPSVAMANIHHGANDAFELLVYKSPSCGCCKKWITHLESQGFQLRTKDFHNLSDIKNEYGISPNLRSCHTAVTENGFVFEGHVPSKFIKRFLLEEHPKAIGL
;
A
#
# COMPACT_ATOMS: atom_id res chain seq x y z
N MET A 1 37.01 -3.54 71.96
CA MET A 1 37.35 -2.98 70.64
C MET A 1 36.26 -3.40 69.63
N LEU A 2 35.25 -2.56 69.38
CA LEU A 2 34.19 -2.84 68.42
C LEU A 2 34.61 -2.28 67.04
N LYS A 3 34.80 -3.18 66.06
CA LYS A 3 34.98 -2.78 64.65
C LYS A 3 33.64 -2.40 64.04
N LYS A 4 33.51 -1.13 63.69
CA LYS A 4 32.35 -0.62 62.92
C LYS A 4 32.46 -1.12 61.49
N ILE A 5 31.56 -1.99 61.08
CA ILE A 5 31.38 -2.41 59.67
C ILE A 5 30.48 -1.37 59.00
N THR A 6 31.05 -0.54 58.18
CA THR A 6 30.31 0.40 57.31
C THR A 6 29.78 -0.34 56.11
N TYR A 7 28.45 -0.55 56.05
CA TYR A 7 27.74 -1.05 54.88
C TYR A 7 27.64 0.06 53.86
N GLN A 8 28.43 -0.01 52.78
CA GLN A 8 28.21 0.81 51.60
C GLN A 8 27.17 0.10 50.73
N ALA A 9 25.97 0.61 50.75
CA ALA A 9 24.90 0.21 49.80
C ALA A 9 25.23 0.74 48.42
N ALA A 10 25.71 -0.13 47.56
CA ALA A 10 25.87 0.19 46.13
C ALA A 10 24.47 0.20 45.48
N VAL A 11 23.96 1.39 45.22
CA VAL A 11 22.72 1.56 44.42
C VAL A 11 23.08 1.30 42.96
N LEU A 12 22.75 0.10 42.48
CA LEU A 12 22.88 -0.27 41.09
C LEU A 12 21.72 0.37 40.29
N LEU A 13 21.95 1.48 39.64
CA LEU A 13 20.98 2.15 38.77
C LEU A 13 20.84 1.31 37.51
N LEU A 14 19.78 0.52 37.41
CA LEU A 14 19.38 -0.18 36.20
C LEU A 14 18.84 0.84 35.18
N ILE A 15 19.69 1.24 34.27
CA ILE A 15 19.29 2.02 33.09
C ILE A 15 18.61 1.05 32.12
N LEU A 16 17.28 1.02 32.12
CA LEU A 16 16.50 0.34 31.10
C LEU A 16 16.58 1.13 29.79
N PRO A 17 17.01 0.52 28.68
CA PRO A 17 16.93 1.19 27.40
C PRO A 17 15.46 1.38 27.03
N SER A 18 15.00 2.63 26.94
CA SER A 18 13.72 2.97 26.36
C SER A 18 13.76 2.59 24.87
N VAL A 19 13.19 1.45 24.53
CA VAL A 19 12.91 1.11 23.15
C VAL A 19 11.84 2.09 22.66
N ALA A 20 12.27 3.13 21.97
CA ALA A 20 11.37 4.01 21.23
C ALA A 20 10.71 3.16 20.15
N MET A 21 9.47 2.73 20.38
CA MET A 21 8.61 2.21 19.31
C MET A 21 8.41 3.35 18.31
N ALA A 22 9.12 3.27 17.19
CA ALA A 22 8.81 4.09 16.04
C ALA A 22 7.38 3.74 15.61
N ASN A 23 6.41 4.57 15.97
CA ASN A 23 5.08 4.53 15.38
C ASN A 23 5.27 4.84 13.90
N ILE A 24 5.26 3.81 13.07
CA ILE A 24 5.09 3.96 11.63
C ILE A 24 3.67 4.48 11.45
N HIS A 25 3.54 5.80 11.38
CA HIS A 25 2.33 6.43 10.91
C HIS A 25 2.22 6.07 9.42
N HIS A 26 1.48 5.00 9.10
CA HIS A 26 0.87 4.87 7.79
C HIS A 26 -0.11 6.03 7.68
N GLY A 27 0.34 7.09 7.03
CA GLY A 27 -0.46 8.29 6.84
C GLY A 27 -1.72 7.95 6.05
N ALA A 28 -2.80 8.68 6.31
CA ALA A 28 -4.06 8.56 5.57
C ALA A 28 -3.92 8.74 4.04
N ASN A 29 -2.73 9.12 3.56
CA ASN A 29 -2.38 9.24 2.15
C ASN A 29 -2.07 7.91 1.46
N ASP A 30 -1.65 6.86 2.22
CA ASP A 30 -1.30 5.55 1.65
C ASP A 30 -2.54 4.75 1.24
N ALA A 31 -3.72 5.11 1.77
CA ALA A 31 -4.99 4.42 1.52
C ALA A 31 -5.42 4.42 0.04
N PHE A 32 -4.90 5.34 -0.77
CA PHE A 32 -5.27 5.51 -2.17
C PHE A 32 -4.05 5.47 -3.11
N GLU A 33 -3.02 4.71 -2.75
CA GLU A 33 -1.87 4.48 -3.63
C GLU A 33 -2.13 3.30 -4.57
N LEU A 34 -1.85 3.49 -5.87
CA LEU A 34 -2.00 2.46 -6.90
C LEU A 34 -0.77 2.39 -7.80
N LEU A 35 -0.34 1.18 -8.11
CA LEU A 35 0.59 0.90 -9.20
C LEU A 35 -0.18 0.50 -10.45
N VAL A 36 0.00 1.26 -11.54
CA VAL A 36 -0.75 1.07 -12.78
C VAL A 36 0.16 0.49 -13.86
N TYR A 37 -0.16 -0.73 -14.29
CA TYR A 37 0.46 -1.38 -15.44
C TYR A 37 -0.34 -1.05 -16.71
N LYS A 38 0.30 -0.45 -17.71
CA LYS A 38 -0.35 -0.02 -18.95
C LYS A 38 0.58 -0.09 -20.15
N SER A 39 0.01 0.03 -21.36
CA SER A 39 0.80 0.26 -22.56
C SER A 39 1.32 1.72 -22.60
N PRO A 40 2.56 1.96 -23.07
CA PRO A 40 3.11 3.31 -23.19
C PRO A 40 2.29 4.22 -24.10
N SER A 41 1.60 3.64 -25.11
CA SER A 41 0.76 4.39 -26.08
C SER A 41 -0.70 4.54 -25.67
N CYS A 42 -1.11 4.02 -24.50
CA CYS A 42 -2.51 4.04 -24.06
C CYS A 42 -2.95 5.45 -23.62
N GLY A 43 -3.53 6.23 -24.52
CA GLY A 43 -4.00 7.60 -24.25
C GLY A 43 -5.19 7.64 -23.28
N CYS A 44 -6.13 6.70 -23.36
CA CYS A 44 -7.26 6.61 -22.43
C CYS A 44 -6.80 6.24 -21.02
N CYS A 45 -5.76 5.40 -20.89
CA CYS A 45 -5.16 5.08 -19.58
C CYS A 45 -4.56 6.33 -18.93
N LYS A 46 -3.87 7.19 -19.69
CA LYS A 46 -3.33 8.45 -19.19
C LYS A 46 -4.42 9.38 -18.67
N LYS A 47 -5.53 9.50 -19.40
CA LYS A 47 -6.68 10.31 -18.97
C LYS A 47 -7.32 9.79 -17.69
N TRP A 48 -7.45 8.47 -17.55
CA TRP A 48 -7.97 7.85 -16.34
C TRP A 48 -7.03 8.09 -15.14
N ILE A 49 -5.72 7.97 -15.33
CA ILE A 49 -4.70 8.27 -14.31
C ILE A 49 -4.84 9.72 -13.83
N THR A 50 -4.84 10.69 -14.75
CA THR A 50 -5.00 12.11 -14.42
C THR A 50 -6.32 12.37 -13.66
N HIS A 51 -7.40 11.67 -14.04
CA HIS A 51 -8.67 11.77 -13.32
C HIS A 51 -8.53 11.27 -11.87
N LEU A 52 -7.92 10.11 -11.66
CA LEU A 52 -7.73 9.57 -10.31
C LEU A 52 -6.83 10.46 -9.44
N GLU A 53 -5.75 11.00 -10.02
CA GLU A 53 -4.87 11.96 -9.33
C GLU A 53 -5.65 13.20 -8.87
N SER A 54 -6.53 13.73 -9.73
CA SER A 54 -7.43 14.85 -9.37
C SER A 54 -8.41 14.51 -8.26
N GLN A 55 -8.65 13.23 -8.01
CA GLN A 55 -9.50 12.71 -6.93
C GLN A 55 -8.71 12.32 -5.67
N GLY A 56 -7.42 12.63 -5.60
CA GLY A 56 -6.57 12.42 -4.43
C GLY A 56 -5.89 11.05 -4.35
N PHE A 57 -5.84 10.30 -5.46
CA PHE A 57 -5.03 9.09 -5.55
C PHE A 57 -3.57 9.43 -5.82
N GLN A 58 -2.66 8.61 -5.28
CA GLN A 58 -1.25 8.61 -5.63
C GLN A 58 -1.00 7.44 -6.59
N LEU A 59 -0.51 7.75 -7.80
CA LEU A 59 -0.36 6.76 -8.86
C LEU A 59 1.09 6.66 -9.30
N ARG A 60 1.59 5.43 -9.34
CA ARG A 60 2.85 5.06 -10.00
C ARG A 60 2.52 4.24 -11.24
N THR A 61 3.27 4.41 -12.31
CA THR A 61 3.03 3.69 -13.57
C THR A 61 4.21 2.83 -13.97
N LYS A 62 3.90 1.67 -14.57
CA LYS A 62 4.86 0.82 -15.28
C LYS A 62 4.31 0.51 -16.67
N ASP A 63 5.12 0.81 -17.68
CA ASP A 63 4.75 0.60 -19.08
C ASP A 63 5.25 -0.75 -19.59
N PHE A 64 4.33 -1.51 -20.21
CA PHE A 64 4.61 -2.78 -20.86
C PHE A 64 3.88 -2.85 -22.20
N HIS A 65 4.55 -3.37 -23.24
CA HIS A 65 3.91 -3.58 -24.54
C HIS A 65 2.89 -4.72 -24.50
N ASN A 66 3.10 -5.69 -23.62
CA ASN A 66 2.17 -6.81 -23.38
C ASN A 66 1.93 -6.95 -21.88
N LEU A 67 0.67 -6.93 -21.47
CA LEU A 67 0.25 -7.05 -20.09
C LEU A 67 -0.25 -8.45 -19.72
N SER A 68 -0.17 -9.42 -20.63
CA SER A 68 -0.73 -10.77 -20.42
C SER A 68 -0.14 -11.46 -19.18
N ASP A 69 1.19 -11.39 -19.01
CA ASP A 69 1.87 -12.02 -17.87
C ASP A 69 1.47 -11.35 -16.54
N ILE A 70 1.42 -10.02 -16.50
CA ILE A 70 0.94 -9.26 -15.35
C ILE A 70 -0.50 -9.66 -14.99
N LYS A 71 -1.39 -9.74 -15.99
CA LYS A 71 -2.80 -10.12 -15.77
C LYS A 71 -2.95 -11.56 -15.32
N ASN A 72 -2.08 -12.47 -15.78
CA ASN A 72 -2.04 -13.86 -15.30
C ASN A 72 -1.58 -13.92 -13.83
N GLU A 73 -0.54 -13.17 -13.48
CA GLU A 73 0.00 -13.09 -12.11
C GLU A 73 -1.07 -12.64 -11.12
N TYR A 74 -1.86 -11.63 -11.49
CA TYR A 74 -2.96 -11.13 -10.64
C TYR A 74 -4.28 -11.91 -10.79
N GLY A 75 -4.29 -13.02 -11.51
CA GLY A 75 -5.45 -13.91 -11.63
C GLY A 75 -6.62 -13.32 -12.41
N ILE A 76 -6.38 -12.33 -13.29
CA ILE A 76 -7.44 -11.70 -14.08
C ILE A 76 -7.86 -12.62 -15.22
N SER A 77 -9.09 -13.09 -15.17
CA SER A 77 -9.65 -13.95 -16.21
C SER A 77 -9.63 -13.26 -17.59
N PRO A 78 -9.31 -13.97 -18.69
CA PRO A 78 -9.16 -13.37 -20.02
C PRO A 78 -10.36 -12.54 -20.49
N ASN A 79 -11.57 -12.95 -20.12
CA ASN A 79 -12.83 -12.26 -20.47
C ASN A 79 -13.08 -10.97 -19.68
N LEU A 80 -12.28 -10.70 -18.63
CA LEU A 80 -12.38 -9.48 -17.83
C LEU A 80 -11.28 -8.47 -18.14
N ARG A 81 -10.32 -8.83 -19.00
CA ARG A 81 -9.14 -8.02 -19.28
C ARG A 81 -9.45 -6.76 -20.06
N SER A 82 -8.92 -5.65 -19.59
CA SER A 82 -9.00 -4.33 -20.21
C SER A 82 -7.60 -3.79 -20.59
N CYS A 83 -7.49 -2.49 -20.87
CA CYS A 83 -6.27 -1.87 -21.38
C CYS A 83 -5.18 -1.63 -20.33
N HIS A 84 -5.53 -1.59 -19.04
CA HIS A 84 -4.59 -1.45 -17.93
C HIS A 84 -5.05 -2.19 -16.69
N THR A 85 -4.12 -2.42 -15.78
CA THR A 85 -4.33 -3.07 -14.49
C THR A 85 -3.73 -2.19 -13.40
N ALA A 86 -4.55 -1.75 -12.46
CA ALA A 86 -4.08 -1.03 -11.28
C ALA A 86 -4.11 -1.94 -10.05
N VAL A 87 -3.08 -1.86 -9.21
CA VAL A 87 -2.96 -2.71 -8.02
C VAL A 87 -2.60 -1.88 -6.80
N THR A 88 -3.13 -2.27 -5.64
CA THR A 88 -2.72 -1.74 -4.34
C THR A 88 -1.54 -2.51 -3.78
N GLU A 89 -0.86 -1.98 -2.77
CA GLU A 89 0.17 -2.69 -2.02
C GLU A 89 -0.36 -4.00 -1.41
N ASN A 90 -1.62 -4.01 -0.97
CA ASN A 90 -2.30 -5.19 -0.41
C ASN A 90 -2.75 -6.23 -1.46
N GLY A 91 -2.48 -5.98 -2.75
CA GLY A 91 -2.78 -6.91 -3.84
C GLY A 91 -4.20 -6.83 -4.40
N PHE A 92 -5.03 -5.85 -4.02
CA PHE A 92 -6.29 -5.61 -4.70
C PHE A 92 -6.09 -5.06 -6.11
N VAL A 93 -6.90 -5.53 -7.03
CA VAL A 93 -6.78 -5.25 -8.46
C VAL A 93 -7.97 -4.43 -8.96
N PHE A 94 -7.69 -3.40 -9.74
CA PHE A 94 -8.71 -2.62 -10.45
C PHE A 94 -8.41 -2.70 -11.94
N GLU A 95 -9.27 -3.38 -12.68
CA GLU A 95 -9.05 -3.68 -14.08
C GLU A 95 -9.81 -2.70 -14.98
N GLY A 96 -9.07 -1.95 -15.82
CA GLY A 96 -9.64 -0.95 -16.71
C GLY A 96 -10.06 0.35 -16.03
N HIS A 97 -11.02 1.06 -16.62
CA HIS A 97 -11.43 2.40 -16.20
C HIS A 97 -12.44 2.39 -15.04
N VAL A 98 -12.11 1.75 -13.92
CA VAL A 98 -12.95 1.77 -12.72
C VAL A 98 -13.06 3.22 -12.21
N PRO A 99 -14.27 3.76 -12.03
CA PRO A 99 -14.43 5.13 -11.50
C PRO A 99 -13.89 5.28 -10.09
N SER A 100 -13.25 6.42 -9.82
CA SER A 100 -12.60 6.73 -8.54
C SER A 100 -13.48 6.50 -7.31
N LYS A 101 -14.77 6.82 -7.39
CA LYS A 101 -15.73 6.62 -6.30
C LYS A 101 -15.91 5.15 -5.90
N PHE A 102 -15.83 4.24 -6.87
CA PHE A 102 -15.95 2.80 -6.60
C PHE A 102 -14.66 2.24 -6.03
N ILE A 103 -13.50 2.71 -6.51
CA ILE A 103 -12.20 2.33 -5.93
C ILE A 103 -12.12 2.80 -4.47
N LYS A 104 -12.44 4.07 -4.19
CA LYS A 104 -12.47 4.61 -2.82
C LYS A 104 -13.38 3.81 -1.91
N ARG A 105 -14.61 3.54 -2.36
CA ARG A 105 -15.57 2.76 -1.60
C ARG A 105 -15.03 1.36 -1.32
N PHE A 106 -14.50 0.68 -2.33
CA PHE A 106 -13.92 -0.65 -2.19
C PHE A 106 -12.76 -0.66 -1.17
N LEU A 107 -11.86 0.31 -1.22
CA LEU A 107 -10.71 0.39 -0.30
C LEU A 107 -11.10 0.73 1.15
N LEU A 108 -12.27 1.28 1.38
CA LEU A 108 -12.79 1.62 2.71
C LEU A 108 -13.68 0.51 3.31
N GLU A 109 -14.05 -0.48 2.54
CA GLU A 109 -14.86 -1.63 2.96
C GLU A 109 -14.01 -2.90 3.11
N GLU A 110 -14.51 -3.88 3.85
CA GLU A 110 -13.86 -5.19 3.98
C GLU A 110 -14.35 -6.16 2.90
N HIS A 111 -13.39 -6.76 2.18
CA HIS A 111 -13.68 -7.69 1.08
C HIS A 111 -12.88 -9.00 1.21
N PRO A 112 -13.20 -9.87 2.19
CA PRO A 112 -12.36 -11.03 2.51
C PRO A 112 -12.22 -12.07 1.41
N LYS A 113 -13.06 -12.00 0.37
CA LYS A 113 -13.08 -12.96 -0.77
C LYS A 113 -12.87 -12.29 -2.13
N ALA A 114 -12.82 -10.96 -2.20
CA ALA A 114 -12.64 -10.25 -3.46
C ALA A 114 -11.15 -10.04 -3.76
N ILE A 115 -10.79 -10.11 -5.03
CA ILE A 115 -9.45 -9.76 -5.52
C ILE A 115 -9.39 -8.33 -6.04
N GLY A 116 -10.55 -7.68 -6.28
CA GLY A 116 -10.64 -6.33 -6.82
C GLY A 116 -11.96 -6.05 -7.56
N LEU A 117 -11.93 -5.07 -8.43
CA LEU A 117 -13.01 -4.59 -9.30
C LEU A 117 -12.59 -4.58 -10.77
#